data_ba379793b0ed86912a88feeacc9807a0
#
_entry.id   ba379793b0ed86912a88feeacc9807a0
#
_cell.length_a   1.000
_cell.length_b   1.000
_cell.length_c   1.000
_cell.angle_alpha   90.00
_cell.angle_beta   90.00
_cell.angle_gamma   90.00
#
_symmetry.space_group_name_H-M   'P 1'
#
loop_
_entity.id
_entity.type
_entity.pdbx_description
1 polymer ?
#
loop_
_entity_poly.entity_id
_entity_poly.type
_entity_poly.pdbx_seq_one_letter_code
_entity_poly.pdbx_strand_id
1 'polypeptide(L)'
;VHSVSFRQMQYPEKEFPIIRIFGTIGWIVAGLLISFLFHWDSAENIGKGMLKNTFLLSGFAAAALGLLSFTLPATPPSKQGNEKVSIGQIIGLDALKLLKDKNFAVFFIASILICIPLAFYYQIANPFLSGIGMENPTGKMTIGQISEVLFLLALPLFFTKFGFKKTILVGMLAWALRYILFAFGDAGSLSFMLLIGIALHGICYDFFF
;
A
#
# COMPACT_ATOMS: atom_id res chain seq x y z
N VAL A 1 -12.05 5.99 -7.27
CA VAL A 1 -11.30 5.46 -8.43
C VAL A 1 -11.63 4.00 -8.67
N HIS A 2 -11.47 3.08 -7.67
CA HIS A 2 -11.74 1.65 -7.85
C HIS A 2 -13.14 1.35 -8.38
N SER A 3 -14.18 2.00 -7.83
CA SER A 3 -15.57 1.80 -8.26
C SER A 3 -15.77 2.14 -9.75
N VAL A 4 -15.17 3.24 -10.22
CA VAL A 4 -15.20 3.63 -11.63
C VAL A 4 -14.47 2.61 -12.48
N SER A 5 -13.27 2.18 -12.05
CA SER A 5 -12.46 1.19 -12.75
C SER A 5 -13.22 -0.14 -12.90
N PHE A 6 -13.74 -0.69 -11.80
CA PHE A 6 -14.49 -1.95 -11.83
C PHE A 6 -15.72 -1.92 -12.75
N ARG A 7 -16.37 -0.75 -12.87
CA ARG A 7 -17.52 -0.61 -13.74
C ARG A 7 -17.16 -0.56 -15.23
N GLN A 8 -15.95 -0.13 -15.56
CA GLN A 8 -15.47 0.01 -16.94
C GLN A 8 -14.71 -1.22 -17.43
N MET A 9 -14.26 -2.09 -16.53
CA MET A 9 -13.50 -3.29 -16.88
C MET A 9 -14.42 -4.42 -17.35
N GLN A 10 -13.97 -5.16 -18.36
CA GLN A 10 -14.62 -6.39 -18.83
C GLN A 10 -14.08 -7.63 -18.08
N TYR A 11 -12.78 -7.64 -17.78
CA TYR A 11 -12.07 -8.73 -17.10
C TYR A 11 -11.31 -8.20 -15.88
N PRO A 12 -12.00 -7.92 -14.76
CA PRO A 12 -11.41 -7.28 -13.58
C PRO A 12 -10.16 -7.98 -13.05
N GLU A 13 -10.11 -9.29 -13.06
CA GLU A 13 -8.99 -10.11 -12.59
C GLU A 13 -7.69 -9.92 -13.42
N LYS A 14 -7.81 -9.50 -14.68
CA LYS A 14 -6.65 -9.24 -15.56
C LYS A 14 -6.33 -7.76 -15.67
N GLU A 15 -7.35 -6.91 -15.71
CA GLU A 15 -7.21 -5.49 -15.99
C GLU A 15 -6.94 -4.67 -14.72
N PHE A 16 -7.52 -5.06 -13.58
CA PHE A 16 -7.38 -4.31 -12.33
C PHE A 16 -5.93 -4.22 -11.82
N PRO A 17 -5.11 -5.30 -11.83
CA PRO A 17 -3.72 -5.19 -11.42
C PRO A 17 -2.93 -4.17 -12.25
N ILE A 18 -3.17 -4.11 -13.56
CA ILE A 18 -2.50 -3.17 -14.46
C ILE A 18 -2.89 -1.72 -14.12
N ILE A 19 -4.18 -1.46 -13.87
CA ILE A 19 -4.65 -0.13 -13.48
C ILE A 19 -4.07 0.27 -12.11
N ARG A 20 -3.98 -0.67 -11.17
CA ARG A 20 -3.44 -0.43 -9.84
C ARG A 20 -1.96 -0.01 -9.87
N ILE A 21 -1.16 -0.61 -10.77
CA ILE A 21 0.27 -0.29 -10.93
C ILE A 21 0.51 1.20 -11.19
N PHE A 22 -0.37 1.89 -11.93
CA PHE A 22 -0.22 3.33 -12.17
C PHE A 22 -0.25 4.16 -10.88
N GLY A 23 -1.00 3.72 -9.86
CA GLY A 23 -0.96 4.35 -8.53
C GLY A 23 0.41 4.20 -7.86
N THR A 24 0.99 3.01 -7.92
CA THR A 24 2.32 2.72 -7.37
C THR A 24 3.41 3.49 -8.14
N ILE A 25 3.32 3.59 -9.48
CA ILE A 25 4.24 4.41 -10.28
C ILE A 25 4.15 5.88 -9.86
N GLY A 26 2.95 6.42 -9.66
CA GLY A 26 2.77 7.80 -9.16
C GLY A 26 3.45 8.02 -7.81
N TRP A 27 3.39 7.04 -6.91
CA TRP A 27 4.06 7.09 -5.62
C TRP A 27 5.59 7.09 -5.77
N ILE A 28 6.13 6.22 -6.64
CA ILE A 28 7.57 6.17 -6.96
C ILE A 28 8.03 7.53 -7.50
N VAL A 29 7.33 8.08 -8.47
CA VAL A 29 7.67 9.38 -9.07
C VAL A 29 7.68 10.48 -8.01
N ALA A 30 6.65 10.55 -7.15
CA ALA A 30 6.60 11.53 -6.08
C ALA A 30 7.77 11.38 -5.11
N GLY A 31 8.10 10.15 -4.69
CA GLY A 31 9.23 9.87 -3.79
C GLY A 31 10.58 10.28 -4.40
N LEU A 32 10.81 9.96 -5.67
CA LEU A 32 12.04 10.35 -6.38
C LEU A 32 12.15 11.87 -6.53
N LEU A 33 11.04 12.56 -6.86
CA LEU A 33 11.02 14.02 -6.95
C LEU A 33 11.36 14.67 -5.60
N ILE A 34 10.76 14.23 -4.52
CA ILE A 34 10.97 14.77 -3.17
C ILE A 34 12.42 14.60 -2.74
N SER A 35 12.99 13.40 -2.91
CA SER A 35 14.32 13.06 -2.40
C SER A 35 15.45 13.52 -3.31
N PHE A 36 15.38 13.23 -4.61
CA PHE A 36 16.53 13.38 -5.50
C PHE A 36 16.49 14.65 -6.36
N LEU A 37 15.31 15.19 -6.63
CA LEU A 37 15.20 16.42 -7.41
C LEU A 37 15.11 17.65 -6.51
N PHE A 38 14.24 17.61 -5.52
CA PHE A 38 13.98 18.77 -4.65
C PHE A 38 14.75 18.71 -3.32
N HIS A 39 15.23 17.53 -2.93
CA HIS A 39 15.94 17.31 -1.66
C HIS A 39 15.18 17.81 -0.42
N TRP A 40 13.83 17.80 -0.44
CA TRP A 40 13.02 18.33 0.66
C TRP A 40 13.11 17.48 1.93
N ASP A 41 13.50 16.21 1.82
CA ASP A 41 13.68 15.26 2.93
C ASP A 41 15.15 15.14 3.41
N SER A 42 16.06 15.99 2.91
CA SER A 42 17.41 16.09 3.44
C SER A 42 17.41 16.76 4.81
N ALA A 43 18.32 16.35 5.71
CA ALA A 43 18.41 16.90 7.07
C ALA A 43 18.53 18.43 7.07
N GLU A 44 19.31 19.03 6.15
CA GLU A 44 19.46 20.47 6.00
C GLU A 44 18.15 21.16 5.63
N ASN A 45 17.41 20.62 4.65
CA ASN A 45 16.17 21.22 4.17
C ASN A 45 15.00 20.99 5.13
N ILE A 46 15.00 19.90 5.87
CA ILE A 46 14.04 19.69 6.98
C ILE A 46 14.24 20.78 8.03
N GLY A 47 15.49 21.08 8.41
CA GLY A 47 15.81 22.16 9.35
C GLY A 47 15.36 23.54 8.86
N LYS A 48 15.32 23.78 7.54
CA LYS A 48 14.79 24.99 6.90
C LYS A 48 13.25 24.99 6.74
N GLY A 49 12.56 23.96 7.19
CA GLY A 49 11.11 23.82 7.05
C GLY A 49 10.62 23.51 5.64
N MET A 50 11.50 23.04 4.74
CA MET A 50 11.15 22.76 3.34
C MET A 50 10.22 21.54 3.19
N LEU A 51 10.10 20.70 4.22
CA LEU A 51 9.23 19.52 4.20
C LEU A 51 7.74 19.90 3.98
N LYS A 52 7.33 21.11 4.34
CA LYS A 52 5.97 21.63 4.05
C LYS A 52 5.61 21.61 2.56
N ASN A 53 6.61 21.67 1.68
CA ASN A 53 6.40 21.66 0.24
C ASN A 53 5.81 20.33 -0.25
N THR A 54 6.02 19.26 0.48
CA THR A 54 5.39 17.95 0.18
C THR A 54 3.87 18.03 0.30
N PHE A 55 3.37 18.78 1.30
CA PHE A 55 1.93 19.02 1.46
C PHE A 55 1.38 19.93 0.35
N LEU A 56 2.16 20.94 -0.07
CA LEU A 56 1.76 21.80 -1.20
C LEU A 56 1.67 20.97 -2.49
N LEU A 57 2.67 20.13 -2.77
CA LEU A 57 2.65 19.24 -3.94
C LEU A 57 1.43 18.33 -3.90
N SER A 58 1.14 17.73 -2.75
CA SER A 58 -0.03 16.86 -2.56
C SER A 58 -1.34 17.64 -2.74
N GLY A 59 -1.40 18.87 -2.24
CA GLY A 59 -2.57 19.74 -2.40
C GLY A 59 -2.85 20.08 -3.86
N PHE A 60 -1.82 20.46 -4.63
CA PHE A 60 -1.96 20.72 -6.07
C PHE A 60 -2.35 19.46 -6.85
N ALA A 61 -1.75 18.33 -6.54
CA ALA A 61 -2.11 17.05 -7.17
C ALA A 61 -3.57 16.67 -6.87
N ALA A 62 -4.02 16.85 -5.63
CA ALA A 62 -5.41 16.59 -5.23
C ALA A 62 -6.39 17.54 -5.93
N ALA A 63 -6.06 18.83 -6.05
CA ALA A 63 -6.87 19.81 -6.77
C ALA A 63 -6.98 19.44 -8.27
N ALA A 64 -5.86 19.08 -8.90
CA ALA A 64 -5.85 18.63 -10.29
C ALA A 64 -6.71 17.36 -10.49
N LEU A 65 -6.59 16.39 -9.58
CA LEU A 65 -7.43 15.18 -9.60
C LEU A 65 -8.93 15.53 -9.41
N GLY A 66 -9.22 16.50 -8.51
CA GLY A 66 -10.57 17.00 -8.32
C GLY A 66 -11.17 17.57 -9.61
N LEU A 67 -10.41 18.39 -10.33
CA LEU A 67 -10.83 18.93 -11.63
C LEU A 67 -11.01 17.82 -12.67
N LEU A 68 -10.07 16.87 -12.76
CA LEU A 68 -10.18 15.72 -13.65
C LEU A 68 -11.37 14.82 -13.32
N SER A 69 -11.83 14.78 -12.07
CA SER A 69 -12.97 13.95 -11.68
C SER A 69 -14.27 14.32 -12.40
N PHE A 70 -14.42 15.56 -12.85
CA PHE A 70 -15.58 16.00 -13.64
C PHE A 70 -15.62 15.38 -15.06
N THR A 71 -14.50 14.87 -15.55
CA THR A 71 -14.41 14.19 -16.87
C THR A 71 -14.64 12.69 -16.78
N LEU A 72 -14.74 12.13 -15.56
CA LEU A 72 -14.94 10.70 -15.38
C LEU A 72 -16.36 10.27 -15.78
N PRO A 73 -16.52 9.05 -16.33
CA PRO A 73 -17.82 8.54 -16.70
C PRO A 73 -18.73 8.37 -15.48
N ALA A 74 -20.01 8.68 -15.65
CA ALA A 74 -20.98 8.54 -14.58
C ALA A 74 -21.10 7.08 -14.14
N THR A 75 -20.95 6.84 -12.84
CA THR A 75 -21.13 5.53 -12.22
C THR A 75 -22.24 5.58 -11.18
N PRO A 76 -23.52 5.72 -11.59
CA PRO A 76 -24.63 5.73 -10.66
C PRO A 76 -24.67 4.41 -9.88
N PRO A 77 -25.10 4.43 -8.60
CA PRO A 77 -25.30 3.21 -7.83
C PRO A 77 -26.30 2.31 -8.56
N SER A 78 -26.06 1.00 -8.56
CA SER A 78 -27.02 0.04 -9.08
C SER A 78 -28.28 0.14 -8.23
N LYS A 79 -29.41 0.50 -8.83
CA LYS A 79 -30.72 0.36 -8.20
C LYS A 79 -30.99 -1.15 -8.04
N GLN A 80 -30.57 -1.74 -6.95
CA GLN A 80 -31.18 -2.96 -6.46
C GLN A 80 -32.62 -2.56 -6.12
N GLY A 81 -33.59 -3.29 -6.68
CA GLY A 81 -35.00 -2.95 -6.65
C GLY A 81 -35.53 -2.47 -5.30
N ASN A 82 -36.84 -2.17 -5.20
CA ASN A 82 -37.54 -1.61 -4.04
C ASN A 82 -37.41 -2.37 -2.69
N GLU A 83 -36.36 -3.16 -2.50
CA GLU A 83 -36.07 -3.80 -1.20
C GLU A 83 -35.59 -2.74 -0.23
N LYS A 84 -36.35 -2.59 0.87
CA LYS A 84 -35.93 -1.75 2.00
C LYS A 84 -34.64 -2.33 2.58
N VAL A 85 -33.51 -1.74 2.22
CA VAL A 85 -32.22 -2.12 2.80
C VAL A 85 -32.28 -1.89 4.31
N SER A 86 -32.12 -2.95 5.08
CA SER A 86 -32.09 -2.89 6.54
C SER A 86 -30.86 -2.11 7.01
N ILE A 87 -30.98 -1.37 8.11
CA ILE A 87 -29.83 -0.71 8.76
C ILE A 87 -28.71 -1.72 9.03
N GLY A 88 -29.05 -2.95 9.43
CA GLY A 88 -28.08 -4.04 9.63
C GLY A 88 -27.30 -4.40 8.36
N GLN A 89 -27.91 -4.33 7.19
CA GLN A 89 -27.25 -4.54 5.90
C GLN A 89 -26.33 -3.37 5.54
N ILE A 90 -26.75 -2.14 5.82
CA ILE A 90 -25.95 -0.94 5.55
C ILE A 90 -24.66 -0.93 6.38
N ILE A 91 -24.71 -1.31 7.65
CA ILE A 91 -23.54 -1.37 8.55
C ILE A 91 -22.82 -2.71 8.50
N GLY A 92 -23.24 -3.63 7.62
CA GLY A 92 -22.55 -4.89 7.37
C GLY A 92 -22.69 -5.93 8.49
N LEU A 93 -23.69 -5.82 9.38
CA LEU A 93 -23.91 -6.80 10.46
C LEU A 93 -24.17 -8.22 9.93
N ASP A 94 -24.71 -8.34 8.73
CA ASP A 94 -24.92 -9.64 8.10
C ASP A 94 -23.58 -10.35 7.78
N ALA A 95 -22.52 -9.59 7.52
CA ALA A 95 -21.18 -10.14 7.33
C ALA A 95 -20.63 -10.80 8.60
N LEU A 96 -21.06 -10.36 9.80
CA LEU A 96 -20.67 -11.02 11.05
C LEU A 96 -21.17 -12.45 11.16
N LYS A 97 -22.21 -12.83 10.42
CA LYS A 97 -22.68 -14.22 10.34
C LYS A 97 -21.64 -15.16 9.74
N LEU A 98 -20.75 -14.62 8.87
CA LEU A 98 -19.65 -15.38 8.27
C LEU A 98 -18.60 -15.82 9.30
N LEU A 99 -18.50 -15.11 10.45
CA LEU A 99 -17.62 -15.48 11.55
C LEU A 99 -17.99 -16.80 12.21
N LYS A 100 -19.18 -17.34 11.94
CA LYS A 100 -19.56 -18.70 12.36
C LYS A 100 -18.76 -19.78 11.63
N ASP A 101 -18.27 -19.49 10.41
CA ASP A 101 -17.31 -20.34 9.74
C ASP A 101 -15.92 -20.15 10.35
N LYS A 102 -15.35 -21.26 10.86
CA LYS A 102 -14.06 -21.22 11.57
C LYS A 102 -12.91 -20.74 10.68
N ASN A 103 -12.89 -21.10 9.40
CA ASN A 103 -11.82 -20.70 8.49
C ASN A 103 -11.92 -19.20 8.20
N PHE A 104 -13.14 -18.70 7.98
CA PHE A 104 -13.37 -17.28 7.80
C PHE A 104 -13.03 -16.48 9.06
N ALA A 105 -13.40 -16.96 10.25
CA ALA A 105 -13.06 -16.29 11.50
C ALA A 105 -11.54 -16.17 11.71
N VAL A 106 -10.78 -17.25 11.44
CA VAL A 106 -9.31 -17.22 11.52
C VAL A 106 -8.73 -16.24 10.52
N PHE A 107 -9.20 -16.24 9.27
CA PHE A 107 -8.77 -15.29 8.26
C PHE A 107 -9.07 -13.83 8.66
N PHE A 108 -10.27 -13.57 9.19
CA PHE A 108 -10.70 -12.25 9.63
C PHE A 108 -9.84 -11.73 10.78
N ILE A 109 -9.58 -12.57 11.80
CA ILE A 109 -8.70 -12.20 12.92
C ILE A 109 -7.27 -11.93 12.44
N ALA A 110 -6.74 -12.80 11.56
CA ALA A 110 -5.42 -12.60 10.97
C ALA A 110 -5.34 -11.27 10.20
N SER A 111 -6.40 -10.92 9.45
CA SER A 111 -6.48 -9.66 8.71
C SER A 111 -6.48 -8.43 9.64
N ILE A 112 -7.15 -8.51 10.79
CA ILE A 112 -7.10 -7.43 11.79
C ILE A 112 -5.69 -7.31 12.37
N LEU A 113 -5.09 -8.45 12.75
CA LEU A 113 -3.78 -8.45 13.38
C LEU A 113 -2.68 -7.93 12.45
N ILE A 114 -2.72 -8.24 11.15
CA ILE A 114 -1.72 -7.76 10.19
C ILE A 114 -1.84 -6.26 9.90
N CYS A 115 -3.02 -5.65 10.14
CA CYS A 115 -3.17 -4.21 10.01
C CYS A 115 -2.34 -3.44 11.05
N ILE A 116 -1.99 -4.05 12.19
CA ILE A 116 -1.14 -3.42 13.21
C ILE A 116 0.26 -3.16 12.65
N PRO A 117 1.03 -4.17 12.20
CA PRO A 117 2.33 -3.91 11.58
C PRO A 117 2.22 -3.05 10.31
N LEU A 118 1.17 -3.19 9.52
CA LEU A 118 0.93 -2.33 8.36
C LEU A 118 0.88 -0.84 8.77
N ALA A 119 0.07 -0.50 9.77
CA ALA A 119 -0.05 0.86 10.27
C ALA A 119 1.28 1.39 10.83
N PHE A 120 2.01 0.56 11.58
CA PHE A 120 3.34 0.91 12.07
C PHE A 120 4.31 1.24 10.95
N TYR A 121 4.36 0.41 9.90
CA TYR A 121 5.23 0.67 8.77
C TYR A 121 4.94 2.01 8.10
N TYR A 122 3.69 2.27 7.76
CA TYR A 122 3.32 3.50 7.07
C TYR A 122 3.55 4.77 7.89
N GLN A 123 3.41 4.70 9.20
CA GLN A 123 3.56 5.87 10.07
C GLN A 123 5.01 6.07 10.54
N ILE A 124 5.76 5.01 10.80
CA ILE A 124 7.03 5.08 11.53
C ILE A 124 8.23 4.84 10.63
N ALA A 125 8.12 4.08 9.52
CA ALA A 125 9.30 3.68 8.75
C ALA A 125 10.10 4.89 8.22
N ASN A 126 9.46 5.86 7.59
CA ASN A 126 10.16 7.04 7.07
C ASN A 126 10.75 7.92 8.18
N PRO A 127 10.00 8.31 9.23
CA PRO A 127 10.57 9.01 10.39
C PRO A 127 11.72 8.26 11.07
N PHE A 128 11.64 6.94 11.18
CA PHE A 128 12.70 6.11 11.73
C PHE A 128 13.97 6.19 10.87
N LEU A 129 13.86 5.99 9.56
CA LEU A 129 14.99 6.08 8.64
C LEU A 129 15.66 7.46 8.68
N SER A 130 14.86 8.52 8.74
CA SER A 130 15.34 9.90 8.91
C SER A 130 16.03 10.08 10.27
N GLY A 131 15.43 9.56 11.35
CA GLY A 131 15.92 9.68 12.72
C GLY A 131 17.26 9.02 12.98
N ILE A 132 17.53 7.89 12.30
CA ILE A 132 18.84 7.21 12.37
C ILE A 132 19.89 7.83 11.41
N GLY A 133 19.55 8.92 10.69
CA GLY A 133 20.48 9.61 9.81
C GLY A 133 20.64 8.98 8.41
N MET A 134 19.68 8.17 7.95
CA MET A 134 19.73 7.64 6.59
C MET A 134 19.50 8.76 5.57
N GLU A 135 20.42 8.94 4.63
CA GLU A 135 20.28 9.91 3.54
C GLU A 135 19.18 9.50 2.56
N ASN A 136 18.41 10.48 2.08
CA ASN A 136 17.32 10.31 1.10
C ASN A 136 16.34 9.19 1.48
N PRO A 137 15.74 9.20 2.68
CA PRO A 137 14.92 8.10 3.18
C PRO A 137 13.67 7.87 2.31
N THR A 138 13.00 8.92 1.87
CA THR A 138 11.82 8.84 1.00
C THR A 138 12.16 8.22 -0.35
N GLY A 139 13.28 8.62 -0.95
CA GLY A 139 13.78 8.05 -2.19
C GLY A 139 14.14 6.58 -2.05
N LYS A 140 14.80 6.17 -0.95
CA LYS A 140 15.10 4.75 -0.68
C LYS A 140 13.84 3.92 -0.46
N MET A 141 12.80 4.47 0.14
CA MET A 141 11.51 3.79 0.28
C MET A 141 10.85 3.45 -1.06
N THR A 142 11.20 4.13 -2.16
CA THR A 142 10.69 3.76 -3.50
C THR A 142 11.13 2.37 -3.95
N ILE A 143 12.22 1.82 -3.39
CA ILE A 143 12.64 0.42 -3.62
C ILE A 143 11.52 -0.54 -3.23
N GLY A 144 10.82 -0.26 -2.13
CA GLY A 144 9.66 -1.04 -1.71
C GLY A 144 8.52 -0.98 -2.71
N GLN A 145 8.28 0.17 -3.31
CA GLN A 145 7.23 0.35 -4.32
C GLN A 145 7.60 -0.34 -5.65
N ILE A 146 8.88 -0.31 -6.04
CA ILE A 146 9.36 -1.09 -7.19
C ILE A 146 9.15 -2.59 -6.94
N SER A 147 9.47 -3.05 -5.74
CA SER A 147 9.21 -4.43 -5.31
C SER A 147 7.71 -4.78 -5.39
N GLU A 148 6.82 -3.88 -4.96
CA GLU A 148 5.36 -4.05 -5.06
C GLU A 148 4.94 -4.27 -6.52
N VAL A 149 5.39 -3.43 -7.46
CA VAL A 149 5.09 -3.62 -8.89
C VAL A 149 5.51 -5.01 -9.38
N LEU A 150 6.73 -5.45 -9.02
CA LEU A 150 7.25 -6.75 -9.45
C LEU A 150 6.46 -7.92 -8.87
N PHE A 151 6.15 -7.89 -7.57
CA PHE A 151 5.41 -8.98 -6.92
C PHE A 151 3.94 -8.98 -7.27
N LEU A 152 3.32 -7.83 -7.51
CA LEU A 152 1.95 -7.75 -8.02
C LEU A 152 1.82 -8.42 -9.41
N LEU A 153 2.80 -8.19 -10.29
CA LEU A 153 2.84 -8.86 -11.61
C LEU A 153 3.12 -10.36 -11.49
N ALA A 154 3.92 -10.76 -10.51
CA ALA A 154 4.27 -12.16 -10.27
C ALA A 154 3.21 -12.93 -9.47
N LEU A 155 2.28 -12.24 -8.81
CA LEU A 155 1.30 -12.82 -7.90
C LEU A 155 0.49 -14.00 -8.50
N PRO A 156 0.01 -13.95 -9.76
CA PRO A 156 -0.68 -15.08 -10.37
C PRO A 156 0.16 -16.35 -10.43
N LEU A 157 1.49 -16.23 -10.63
CA LEU A 157 2.42 -17.37 -10.64
C LEU A 157 2.52 -18.02 -9.25
N PHE A 158 2.54 -17.19 -8.21
CA PHE A 158 2.57 -17.69 -6.83
C PHE A 158 1.27 -18.42 -6.47
N PHE A 159 0.12 -17.86 -6.84
CA PHE A 159 -1.16 -18.51 -6.59
C PHE A 159 -1.30 -19.85 -7.32
N THR A 160 -0.88 -19.94 -8.57
CA THR A 160 -0.96 -21.18 -9.33
C THR A 160 0.01 -22.24 -8.81
N LYS A 161 1.21 -21.85 -8.38
CA LYS A 161 2.25 -22.80 -7.94
C LYS A 161 2.12 -23.22 -6.48
N PHE A 162 1.82 -22.30 -5.58
CA PHE A 162 1.84 -22.53 -4.12
C PHE A 162 0.44 -22.53 -3.49
N GLY A 163 -0.55 -22.01 -4.20
CA GLY A 163 -1.90 -21.81 -3.71
C GLY A 163 -2.02 -20.64 -2.73
N PHE A 164 -3.26 -20.23 -2.50
CA PHE A 164 -3.59 -19.01 -1.74
C PHE A 164 -3.04 -19.04 -0.30
N LYS A 165 -3.26 -20.14 0.43
CA LYS A 165 -2.85 -20.26 1.85
C LYS A 165 -1.34 -20.09 2.06
N LYS A 166 -0.51 -20.72 1.22
CA LYS A 166 0.95 -20.63 1.36
C LYS A 166 1.46 -19.26 0.97
N THR A 167 0.87 -18.64 -0.04
CA THR A 167 1.23 -17.27 -0.46
C THR A 167 0.98 -16.27 0.66
N ILE A 168 -0.19 -16.30 1.30
CA ILE A 168 -0.48 -15.46 2.48
C ILE A 168 0.52 -15.71 3.60
N LEU A 169 0.82 -16.98 3.91
CA LEU A 169 1.77 -17.32 4.97
C LEU A 169 3.16 -16.72 4.71
N VAL A 170 3.64 -16.80 3.46
CA VAL A 170 4.91 -16.18 3.05
C VAL A 170 4.86 -14.66 3.26
N GLY A 171 3.78 -13.99 2.88
CA GLY A 171 3.57 -12.56 3.14
C GLY A 171 3.64 -12.22 4.63
N MET A 172 2.99 -12.99 5.49
CA MET A 172 3.02 -12.77 6.95
C MET A 172 4.42 -12.99 7.53
N LEU A 173 5.14 -14.02 7.08
CA LEU A 173 6.53 -14.26 7.51
C LEU A 173 7.47 -13.17 7.01
N ALA A 174 7.25 -12.63 5.82
CA ALA A 174 8.00 -11.50 5.30
C ALA A 174 7.80 -10.24 6.15
N TRP A 175 6.60 -10.00 6.70
CA TRP A 175 6.37 -8.94 7.68
C TRP A 175 7.23 -9.09 8.93
N ALA A 176 7.29 -10.29 9.50
CA ALA A 176 8.12 -10.56 10.69
C ALA A 176 9.61 -10.34 10.38
N LEU A 177 10.09 -10.90 9.26
CA LEU A 177 11.47 -10.71 8.82
C LEU A 177 11.81 -9.24 8.57
N ARG A 178 10.93 -8.48 7.96
CA ARG A 178 11.10 -7.04 7.74
C ARG A 178 11.37 -6.30 9.04
N TYR A 179 10.57 -6.53 10.09
CA TYR A 179 10.76 -5.85 11.37
C TYR A 179 12.04 -6.28 12.08
N ILE A 180 12.44 -7.54 11.97
CA ILE A 180 13.74 -8.00 12.46
C ILE A 180 14.87 -7.23 11.75
N LEU A 181 14.80 -7.10 10.42
CA LEU A 181 15.80 -6.35 9.64
C LEU A 181 15.83 -4.87 10.01
N PHE A 182 14.67 -4.25 10.27
CA PHE A 182 14.62 -2.86 10.74
C PHE A 182 15.14 -2.69 12.15
N ALA A 183 14.94 -3.68 13.04
CA ALA A 183 15.39 -3.62 14.42
C ALA A 183 16.92 -3.72 14.55
N PHE A 184 17.57 -4.46 13.66
CA PHE A 184 19.03 -4.68 13.70
C PHE A 184 19.80 -3.86 12.66
N GLY A 185 19.13 -3.20 11.71
CA GLY A 185 19.76 -2.35 10.71
C GLY A 185 20.12 -0.98 11.27
N ASP A 186 21.15 -0.37 10.70
CA ASP A 186 21.60 1.00 10.99
C ASP A 186 21.81 1.81 9.70
N ALA A 187 22.13 3.10 9.82
CA ALA A 187 22.45 3.93 8.67
C ALA A 187 23.89 3.74 8.15
N GLY A 188 24.71 2.94 8.83
CA GLY A 188 26.11 2.67 8.51
C GLY A 188 26.32 1.29 7.85
N SER A 189 27.09 0.44 8.51
CA SER A 189 27.53 -0.86 7.99
C SER A 189 26.41 -1.87 7.76
N LEU A 190 25.31 -1.77 8.51
CA LEU A 190 24.14 -2.64 8.41
C LEU A 190 22.97 -2.00 7.63
N SER A 191 23.24 -0.93 6.87
CA SER A 191 22.22 -0.24 6.05
C SER A 191 21.58 -1.18 5.00
N PHE A 192 22.30 -2.20 4.55
CA PHE A 192 21.75 -3.22 3.65
C PHE A 192 20.57 -3.98 4.26
N MET A 193 20.53 -4.18 5.60
CA MET A 193 19.40 -4.81 6.28
C MET A 193 18.13 -3.96 6.13
N LEU A 194 18.26 -2.64 6.28
CA LEU A 194 17.15 -1.71 6.09
C LEU A 194 16.68 -1.72 4.64
N LEU A 195 17.60 -1.72 3.66
CA LEU A 195 17.24 -1.78 2.24
C LEU A 195 16.52 -3.09 1.88
N ILE A 196 16.97 -4.23 2.40
CA ILE A 196 16.27 -5.51 2.22
C ILE A 196 14.90 -5.45 2.90
N GLY A 197 14.82 -4.92 4.12
CA GLY A 197 13.55 -4.72 4.82
C GLY A 197 12.57 -3.84 4.04
N ILE A 198 13.05 -2.79 3.36
CA ILE A 198 12.25 -1.97 2.44
C ILE A 198 11.84 -2.79 1.21
N ALA A 199 12.77 -3.52 0.59
CA ALA A 199 12.51 -4.33 -0.60
C ALA A 199 11.50 -5.47 -0.36
N LEU A 200 11.35 -5.97 0.86
CA LEU A 200 10.31 -6.94 1.22
C LEU A 200 8.89 -6.38 1.10
N HIS A 201 8.72 -5.08 0.81
CA HIS A 201 7.41 -4.44 0.76
C HIS A 201 6.43 -5.14 -0.17
N GLY A 202 6.84 -5.48 -1.38
CA GLY A 202 5.97 -6.16 -2.34
C GLY A 202 5.46 -7.51 -1.81
N ILE A 203 6.35 -8.35 -1.26
CA ILE A 203 5.95 -9.63 -0.66
C ILE A 203 5.00 -9.42 0.51
N CYS A 204 5.33 -8.48 1.40
CA CYS A 204 4.51 -8.17 2.57
C CYS A 204 3.11 -7.70 2.19
N TYR A 205 3.02 -6.84 1.18
CA TYR A 205 1.78 -6.17 0.80
C TYR A 205 0.97 -7.02 -0.17
N ASP A 206 1.53 -7.41 -1.31
CA ASP A 206 0.78 -8.06 -2.38
C ASP A 206 0.36 -9.50 -2.06
N PHE A 207 1.11 -10.20 -1.18
CA PHE A 207 0.77 -11.58 -0.81
C PHE A 207 -0.31 -11.66 0.25
N PHE A 208 -0.66 -10.53 0.89
CA PHE A 208 -1.72 -10.50 1.89
C PHE A 208 -2.89 -9.62 1.50
N PHE A 209 -2.66 -8.42 0.91
CA PHE A 209 -3.65 -7.42 0.55
C PHE A 209 -3.92 -7.38 -0.95
#